data_9a1bb16ea5d5cd99dc38260c48b5696f
#
_entry.id   9a1bb16ea5d5cd99dc38260c48b5696f
#
_cell.length_a   1.000
_cell.length_b   1.000
_cell.length_c   1.000
_cell.angle_alpha   90.00
_cell.angle_beta   90.00
_cell.angle_gamma   90.00
#
_symmetry.space_group_name_H-M   'P 1'
#
loop_
_entity.id
_entity.type
_entity.pdbx_description
1 polymer ?
#
loop_
_entity_poly.entity_id
_entity_poly.type
_entity_poly.pdbx_seq_one_letter_code
_entity_poly.pdbx_strand_id
1 'polypeptide(L)'
;MIKYNNFDFQNFYKKYSNLDSEKLLRIMIKDIFYKKIAVTSSFGAESAVILHLVSRINNNTPIIFLNTEKLFPETLKYLKTIRKKLNLTNIKIFKPNQDHLKKHDPNGNLYKTNPNLCCHIRKVIPLRVSMKNYDAWINGRKRFHGSKRSKLKKIEMINGLIKINPLSDWSVIKIKNYMISNNLPEHPIVAEGYKSIGCQPCTTKTKDSIRDGRWSDSLKSECGIHVNEKEDNKYFPTI
;
A
#
# COMPACT_ATOMS: atom_id res chain seq x y z
N MET A 1 -10.61 0.79 17.06
CA MET A 1 -9.62 -0.19 17.59
C MET A 1 -10.41 -1.39 18.04
N ILE A 2 -10.28 -2.54 17.38
CA ILE A 2 -10.86 -3.78 17.89
C ILE A 2 -10.19 -4.03 19.23
N LYS A 3 -10.94 -3.85 20.30
CA LYS A 3 -10.55 -4.35 21.63
C LYS A 3 -10.74 -5.86 21.61
N TYR A 4 -9.83 -6.58 20.93
CA TYR A 4 -9.76 -8.03 21.02
C TYR A 4 -9.06 -8.41 22.32
N ASN A 5 -9.74 -8.27 23.45
CA ASN A 5 -9.20 -8.76 24.72
C ASN A 5 -8.99 -10.29 24.74
N ASN A 6 -9.47 -11.02 23.70
CA ASN A 6 -9.30 -12.47 23.53
C ASN A 6 -9.13 -12.88 22.06
N PHE A 7 -8.55 -12.02 21.19
CA PHE A 7 -8.35 -12.39 19.79
C PHE A 7 -7.12 -13.30 19.64
N ASP A 8 -7.37 -14.56 19.38
CA ASP A 8 -6.32 -15.53 19.06
C ASP A 8 -5.85 -15.35 17.60
N PHE A 9 -4.83 -14.51 17.43
CA PHE A 9 -4.21 -14.29 16.12
C PHE A 9 -3.61 -15.56 15.52
N GLN A 10 -3.08 -16.48 16.34
CA GLN A 10 -2.45 -17.70 15.83
C GLN A 10 -3.51 -18.63 15.20
N ASN A 11 -4.63 -18.81 15.87
CA ASN A 11 -5.75 -19.58 15.33
C ASN A 11 -6.35 -18.92 14.07
N PHE A 12 -6.54 -17.59 14.11
CA PHE A 12 -6.97 -16.82 12.95
C PHE A 12 -6.01 -17.00 11.77
N TYR A 13 -4.71 -16.86 11.99
CA TYR A 13 -3.68 -17.05 10.96
C TYR A 13 -3.74 -18.47 10.39
N LYS A 14 -3.74 -19.49 11.23
CA LYS A 14 -3.82 -20.91 10.83
C LYS A 14 -5.05 -21.18 9.95
N LYS A 15 -6.20 -20.62 10.31
CA LYS A 15 -7.47 -20.82 9.61
C LYS A 15 -7.49 -20.20 8.20
N TYR A 16 -6.88 -19.01 8.01
CA TYR A 16 -7.08 -18.22 6.80
C TYR A 16 -5.83 -18.04 5.93
N SER A 17 -4.61 -18.26 6.43
CA SER A 17 -3.38 -17.97 5.68
C SER A 17 -3.16 -18.85 4.46
N ASN A 18 -3.72 -20.05 4.43
CA ASN A 18 -3.57 -21.00 3.32
C ASN A 18 -4.62 -20.82 2.20
N LEU A 19 -5.59 -19.94 2.40
CA LEU A 19 -6.59 -19.66 1.37
C LEU A 19 -5.95 -18.97 0.16
N ASP A 20 -6.50 -19.24 -1.03
CA ASP A 20 -6.19 -18.46 -2.22
C ASP A 20 -6.59 -16.97 -2.04
N SER A 21 -6.07 -16.11 -2.91
CA SER A 21 -6.23 -14.66 -2.76
C SER A 21 -7.68 -14.20 -2.85
N GLU A 22 -8.47 -14.77 -3.76
CA GLU A 22 -9.86 -14.35 -3.99
C GLU A 22 -10.76 -14.82 -2.83
N LYS A 23 -10.62 -16.06 -2.40
CA LYS A 23 -11.37 -16.63 -1.27
C LYS A 23 -11.03 -15.89 0.04
N LEU A 24 -9.74 -15.63 0.26
CA LEU A 24 -9.30 -14.84 1.41
C LEU A 24 -9.95 -13.45 1.41
N LEU A 25 -9.84 -12.72 0.29
CA LEU A 25 -10.42 -11.38 0.17
C LEU A 25 -11.93 -11.38 0.37
N ARG A 26 -12.65 -12.35 -0.19
CA ARG A 26 -14.10 -12.48 -0.06
C ARG A 26 -14.50 -12.62 1.41
N ILE A 27 -13.90 -13.56 2.13
CA ILE A 27 -14.17 -13.79 3.55
C ILE A 27 -13.83 -12.54 4.37
N MET A 28 -12.67 -11.90 4.13
CA MET A 28 -12.26 -10.72 4.89
C MET A 28 -13.18 -9.53 4.66
N ILE A 29 -13.62 -9.30 3.41
CA ILE A 29 -14.44 -8.13 3.04
C ILE A 29 -15.91 -8.33 3.38
N LYS A 30 -16.47 -9.52 3.14
CA LYS A 30 -17.92 -9.77 3.26
C LYS A 30 -18.35 -10.25 4.63
N ASP A 31 -17.46 -11.02 5.32
CA ASP A 31 -17.87 -11.74 6.53
C ASP A 31 -17.16 -11.15 7.76
N ILE A 32 -15.82 -11.27 7.86
CA ILE A 32 -15.10 -10.99 9.11
C ILE A 32 -14.99 -9.50 9.42
N PHE A 33 -14.59 -8.70 8.41
CA PHE A 33 -14.39 -7.26 8.60
C PHE A 33 -15.40 -6.43 7.79
N TYR A 34 -16.64 -6.90 7.73
CA TYR A 34 -17.70 -6.18 7.01
C TYR A 34 -17.77 -4.72 7.43
N LYS A 35 -17.63 -3.79 6.48
CA LYS A 35 -17.51 -2.34 6.68
C LYS A 35 -16.35 -1.87 7.58
N LYS A 36 -15.50 -2.78 8.06
CA LYS A 36 -14.35 -2.50 8.95
C LYS A 36 -12.99 -2.77 8.29
N ILE A 37 -12.95 -2.91 6.98
CA ILE A 37 -11.74 -3.15 6.20
C ILE A 37 -11.60 -2.09 5.10
N ALA A 38 -10.35 -1.68 4.81
CA ALA A 38 -10.03 -0.80 3.70
C ALA A 38 -8.86 -1.37 2.88
N VAL A 39 -8.75 -0.97 1.63
CA VAL A 39 -7.58 -1.23 0.78
C VAL A 39 -6.66 -0.02 0.81
N THR A 40 -5.36 -0.22 0.97
CA THR A 40 -4.38 0.84 0.69
C THR A 40 -3.78 0.64 -0.69
N SER A 41 -3.83 1.66 -1.53
CA SER A 41 -3.23 1.61 -2.85
C SER A 41 -2.44 2.88 -3.14
N SER A 42 -1.24 2.71 -3.69
CA SER A 42 -0.44 3.82 -4.22
C SER A 42 -0.71 4.07 -5.71
N PHE A 43 -1.60 3.31 -6.33
CA PHE A 43 -1.82 3.30 -7.78
C PHE A 43 -0.51 3.20 -8.58
N GLY A 44 0.45 2.41 -8.09
CA GLY A 44 1.70 2.10 -8.80
C GLY A 44 1.52 0.99 -9.85
N ALA A 45 2.62 0.52 -10.43
CA ALA A 45 2.68 -0.35 -11.61
C ALA A 45 1.74 -1.57 -11.59
N GLU A 46 1.62 -2.24 -10.45
CA GLU A 46 0.86 -3.50 -10.34
C GLU A 46 -0.41 -3.37 -9.47
N SER A 47 -0.79 -2.14 -9.14
CA SER A 47 -1.90 -1.88 -8.23
C SER A 47 -3.26 -2.28 -8.81
N ALA A 48 -3.40 -2.31 -10.13
CA ALA A 48 -4.62 -2.73 -10.81
C ALA A 48 -5.08 -4.14 -10.39
N VAL A 49 -4.14 -5.06 -10.14
CA VAL A 49 -4.46 -6.46 -9.78
C VAL A 49 -5.23 -6.53 -8.47
N ILE A 50 -4.73 -5.93 -7.39
CA ILE A 50 -5.42 -5.96 -6.10
C ILE A 50 -6.74 -5.19 -6.14
N LEU A 51 -6.77 -4.06 -6.85
CA LEU A 51 -7.98 -3.25 -6.99
C LEU A 51 -9.05 -3.98 -7.79
N HIS A 52 -8.68 -4.72 -8.84
CA HIS A 52 -9.61 -5.55 -9.61
C HIS A 52 -10.18 -6.71 -8.80
N LEU A 53 -9.33 -7.47 -8.09
CA LEU A 53 -9.80 -8.54 -7.21
C LEU A 53 -10.81 -8.04 -6.18
N VAL A 54 -10.53 -6.88 -5.56
CA VAL A 54 -11.43 -6.28 -4.58
C VAL A 54 -12.71 -5.77 -5.23
N SER A 55 -12.65 -5.12 -6.39
CA SER A 55 -13.83 -4.58 -7.09
C SER A 55 -14.82 -5.66 -7.51
N ARG A 56 -14.32 -6.84 -7.91
CA ARG A 56 -15.16 -8.02 -8.21
C ARG A 56 -15.92 -8.55 -7.00
N ILE A 57 -15.41 -8.32 -5.79
CA ILE A 57 -16.06 -8.73 -4.54
C ILE A 57 -17.03 -7.65 -4.06
N ASN A 58 -16.55 -6.40 -4.00
CA ASN A 58 -17.33 -5.23 -3.62
C ASN A 58 -16.63 -3.95 -4.10
N ASN A 59 -17.14 -3.34 -5.15
CA ASN A 59 -16.58 -2.10 -5.73
C ASN A 59 -16.74 -0.87 -4.82
N ASN A 60 -17.53 -0.97 -3.76
CA ASN A 60 -17.68 0.05 -2.73
C ASN A 60 -16.75 -0.16 -1.52
N THR A 61 -15.84 -1.15 -1.57
CA THR A 61 -14.82 -1.32 -0.53
C THR A 61 -13.96 -0.05 -0.46
N PRO A 62 -13.78 0.55 0.73
CA PRO A 62 -12.99 1.78 0.87
C PRO A 62 -11.55 1.60 0.38
N ILE A 63 -11.10 2.48 -0.51
CA ILE A 63 -9.73 2.52 -1.00
C ILE A 63 -9.06 3.77 -0.47
N ILE A 64 -8.05 3.60 0.35
CA ILE A 64 -7.26 4.69 0.91
C ILE A 64 -6.11 4.99 -0.04
N PHE A 65 -6.11 6.21 -0.59
CA PHE A 65 -5.03 6.74 -1.40
C PHE A 65 -4.32 7.86 -0.65
N LEU A 66 -3.03 7.68 -0.42
CA LEU A 66 -2.17 8.68 0.21
C LEU A 66 -1.57 9.59 -0.86
N ASN A 67 -2.19 10.74 -1.11
CA ASN A 67 -1.61 11.75 -1.99
C ASN A 67 -0.53 12.52 -1.23
N THR A 68 0.71 12.15 -1.45
CA THR A 68 1.87 12.72 -0.77
C THR A 68 2.26 14.12 -1.26
N GLU A 69 1.59 14.64 -2.30
CA GLU A 69 1.93 15.88 -3.01
C GLU A 69 3.32 15.85 -3.67
N LYS A 70 3.88 14.63 -3.82
CA LYS A 70 5.15 14.33 -4.48
C LYS A 70 5.02 13.17 -5.47
N LEU A 71 3.78 12.83 -5.88
CA LEU A 71 3.52 11.75 -6.83
C LEU A 71 3.74 12.22 -8.26
N PHE A 72 3.99 11.27 -9.16
CA PHE A 72 3.98 11.56 -10.60
C PHE A 72 2.58 12.03 -11.04
N PRO A 73 2.48 13.00 -11.95
CA PRO A 73 1.20 13.37 -12.57
C PRO A 73 0.50 12.18 -13.23
N GLU A 74 1.28 11.25 -13.82
CA GLU A 74 0.82 10.01 -14.44
C GLU A 74 0.11 9.09 -13.43
N THR A 75 0.59 9.05 -12.18
CA THR A 75 -0.09 8.29 -11.11
C THR A 75 -1.49 8.85 -10.81
N LEU A 76 -1.64 10.18 -10.84
CA LEU A 76 -2.94 10.81 -10.63
C LEU A 76 -3.88 10.60 -11.82
N LYS A 77 -3.36 10.58 -13.04
CA LYS A 77 -4.11 10.21 -14.25
C LYS A 77 -4.52 8.74 -14.19
N TYR A 78 -3.58 7.86 -13.85
CA TYR A 78 -3.82 6.42 -13.73
C TYR A 78 -4.87 6.07 -12.68
N LEU A 79 -4.89 6.77 -11.53
CA LEU A 79 -5.97 6.65 -10.55
C LEU A 79 -7.35 6.88 -11.19
N LYS A 80 -7.50 7.93 -12.00
CA LYS A 80 -8.76 8.23 -12.71
C LYS A 80 -9.14 7.12 -13.70
N THR A 81 -8.16 6.62 -14.45
CA THR A 81 -8.34 5.50 -15.39
C THR A 81 -8.80 4.22 -14.68
N ILE A 82 -8.10 3.81 -13.63
CA ILE A 82 -8.45 2.61 -12.83
C ILE A 82 -9.80 2.77 -12.14
N ARG A 83 -10.09 3.94 -11.57
CA ARG A 83 -11.39 4.23 -10.96
C ARG A 83 -12.53 3.99 -11.94
N LYS A 84 -12.42 4.51 -13.17
CA LYS A 84 -13.44 4.34 -14.23
C LYS A 84 -13.49 2.90 -14.69
N LYS A 85 -12.35 2.27 -15.02
CA LYS A 85 -12.27 0.90 -15.54
C LYS A 85 -12.86 -0.15 -14.59
N LEU A 86 -12.64 0.02 -13.29
CA LEU A 86 -13.07 -0.94 -12.26
C LEU A 86 -14.34 -0.49 -11.51
N ASN A 87 -14.96 0.61 -11.94
CA ASN A 87 -16.13 1.22 -11.28
C ASN A 87 -15.97 1.35 -9.75
N LEU A 88 -14.80 1.89 -9.31
CA LEU A 88 -14.50 2.07 -7.89
C LEU A 88 -15.27 3.27 -7.35
N THR A 89 -16.19 3.05 -6.43
CA THR A 89 -17.12 4.08 -5.94
C THR A 89 -16.65 4.78 -4.67
N ASN A 90 -15.71 4.19 -3.91
CA ASN A 90 -15.32 4.67 -2.59
C ASN A 90 -13.80 4.86 -2.44
N ILE A 91 -13.25 5.81 -3.18
CA ILE A 91 -11.84 6.20 -3.04
C ILE A 91 -11.75 7.40 -2.10
N LYS A 92 -11.00 7.23 -1.00
CA LYS A 92 -10.73 8.25 0.00
C LYS A 92 -9.28 8.75 -0.14
N ILE A 93 -9.13 10.03 -0.42
CA ILE A 93 -7.82 10.66 -0.63
C ILE A 93 -7.39 11.36 0.65
N PHE A 94 -6.24 10.97 1.18
CA PHE A 94 -5.61 11.60 2.33
C PHE A 94 -4.34 12.33 1.91
N LYS A 95 -4.16 13.54 2.41
CA LYS A 95 -3.00 14.39 2.19
C LYS A 95 -2.24 14.62 3.49
N PRO A 96 -0.96 15.01 3.45
CA PRO A 96 -0.24 15.44 4.64
C PRO A 96 -0.89 16.70 5.24
N ASN A 97 -0.76 16.87 6.55
CA ASN A 97 -1.18 18.08 7.23
C ASN A 97 -0.27 19.25 6.81
N GLN A 98 -0.86 20.38 6.45
CA GLN A 98 -0.14 21.54 5.91
C GLN A 98 0.74 22.23 6.97
N ASP A 99 0.33 22.23 8.24
CA ASP A 99 1.12 22.81 9.32
C ASP A 99 2.37 21.98 9.59
N HIS A 100 2.26 20.64 9.53
CA HIS A 100 3.43 19.77 9.59
C HIS A 100 4.39 20.01 8.42
N LEU A 101 3.86 20.25 7.21
CA LEU A 101 4.70 20.56 6.05
C LEU A 101 5.40 21.90 6.21
N LYS A 102 4.69 22.96 6.63
CA LYS A 102 5.28 24.26 6.89
C LYS A 102 6.38 24.19 7.95
N LYS A 103 6.17 23.42 9.02
CA LYS A 103 7.13 23.28 10.12
C LYS A 103 8.37 22.47 9.75
N HIS A 104 8.22 21.35 9.03
CA HIS A 104 9.27 20.34 8.85
C HIS A 104 9.79 20.22 7.41
N ASP A 105 9.06 20.70 6.41
CA ASP A 105 9.42 20.63 5.00
C ASP A 105 9.01 21.90 4.22
N PRO A 106 9.36 23.13 4.76
CA PRO A 106 8.91 24.39 4.16
C PRO A 106 9.35 24.55 2.70
N ASN A 107 10.53 24.04 2.36
CA ASN A 107 11.09 24.10 1.01
C ASN A 107 10.77 22.86 0.16
N GLY A 108 10.05 21.88 0.70
CA GLY A 108 9.70 20.64 -0.01
C GLY A 108 10.89 19.71 -0.30
N ASN A 109 12.02 19.86 0.39
CA ASN A 109 13.29 19.16 0.14
C ASN A 109 13.60 18.03 1.14
N LEU A 110 12.70 17.80 2.10
CA LEU A 110 12.90 16.82 3.17
C LEU A 110 13.16 15.40 2.66
N TYR A 111 12.68 15.07 1.47
CA TYR A 111 12.93 13.77 0.83
C TYR A 111 14.44 13.54 0.55
N LYS A 112 15.24 14.59 0.38
CA LYS A 112 16.71 14.52 0.19
C LYS A 112 17.43 14.41 1.52
N THR A 113 17.09 15.27 2.49
CA THR A 113 17.81 15.43 3.75
C THR A 113 17.40 14.40 4.80
N ASN A 114 16.10 14.06 4.87
CA ASN A 114 15.58 13.05 5.79
C ASN A 114 14.40 12.30 5.15
N PRO A 115 14.66 11.28 4.28
CA PRO A 115 13.64 10.50 3.62
C PRO A 115 12.67 9.78 4.58
N ASN A 116 13.12 9.45 5.80
CA ASN A 116 12.29 8.81 6.80
C ASN A 116 11.24 9.78 7.35
N LEU A 117 11.66 10.96 7.79
CA LEU A 117 10.74 12.01 8.27
C LEU A 117 9.79 12.45 7.15
N CYS A 118 10.27 12.61 5.92
CA CYS A 118 9.44 12.91 4.77
C CYS A 118 8.32 11.86 4.59
N CYS A 119 8.65 10.56 4.64
CA CYS A 119 7.66 9.49 4.56
C CYS A 119 6.73 9.48 5.78
N HIS A 120 7.23 9.77 6.96
CA HIS A 120 6.43 9.82 8.19
C HIS A 120 5.32 10.88 8.06
N ILE A 121 5.68 12.12 7.75
CA ILE A 121 4.73 13.23 7.62
C ILE A 121 3.76 13.02 6.44
N ARG A 122 4.27 12.57 5.28
CA ARG A 122 3.48 12.49 4.06
C ARG A 122 2.72 11.19 3.87
N LYS A 123 3.02 10.14 4.66
CA LYS A 123 2.38 8.82 4.49
C LYS A 123 1.95 8.19 5.80
N VAL A 124 2.84 8.10 6.81
CA VAL A 124 2.54 7.35 8.05
C VAL A 124 1.43 8.04 8.84
N ILE A 125 1.56 9.34 9.10
CA ILE A 125 0.52 10.12 9.80
C ILE A 125 -0.81 10.09 9.04
N PRO A 126 -0.89 10.41 7.72
CA PRO A 126 -2.14 10.30 6.97
C PRO A 126 -2.74 8.89 6.98
N LEU A 127 -1.90 7.83 6.91
CA LEU A 127 -2.40 6.46 7.02
C LEU A 127 -3.02 6.19 8.39
N ARG A 128 -2.34 6.55 9.49
CA ARG A 128 -2.88 6.39 10.85
C ARG A 128 -4.25 7.06 11.00
N VAL A 129 -4.36 8.29 10.51
CA VAL A 129 -5.65 9.01 10.52
C VAL A 129 -6.70 8.26 9.72
N SER A 130 -6.35 7.78 8.52
CA SER A 130 -7.28 7.08 7.63
C SER A 130 -7.76 5.74 8.19
N MET A 131 -6.94 5.07 9.02
CA MET A 131 -7.23 3.74 9.56
C MET A 131 -8.03 3.75 10.88
N LYS A 132 -8.28 4.88 11.50
CA LYS A 132 -8.96 4.98 12.81
C LYS A 132 -10.30 4.22 12.91
N ASN A 133 -11.03 4.10 11.78
CA ASN A 133 -12.35 3.47 11.74
C ASN A 133 -12.32 2.05 11.17
N TYR A 134 -11.15 1.50 10.91
CA TYR A 134 -10.97 0.16 10.34
C TYR A 134 -10.24 -0.75 11.32
N ASP A 135 -10.54 -2.03 11.23
CA ASP A 135 -9.93 -3.09 12.03
C ASP A 135 -8.94 -3.91 11.20
N ALA A 136 -9.07 -3.82 9.88
CA ALA A 136 -8.18 -4.49 8.94
C ALA A 136 -7.87 -3.63 7.73
N TRP A 137 -6.77 -3.95 7.06
CA TRP A 137 -6.40 -3.32 5.80
C TRP A 137 -5.72 -4.28 4.83
N ILE A 138 -6.07 -4.13 3.56
CA ILE A 138 -5.55 -4.90 2.44
C ILE A 138 -4.49 -4.08 1.72
N ASN A 139 -3.41 -4.74 1.27
CA ASN A 139 -2.41 -4.13 0.40
C ASN A 139 -1.87 -5.12 -0.64
N GLY A 140 -1.28 -4.60 -1.70
CA GLY A 140 -0.81 -5.38 -2.85
C GLY A 140 0.68 -5.76 -2.80
N ARG A 141 1.31 -5.90 -1.60
CA ARG A 141 2.73 -6.32 -1.50
C ARG A 141 2.92 -7.77 -1.92
N LYS A 142 4.11 -8.08 -2.49
CA LYS A 142 4.50 -9.41 -2.96
C LYS A 142 5.92 -9.73 -2.51
N ARG A 143 6.21 -11.02 -2.31
CA ARG A 143 7.54 -11.50 -1.89
C ARG A 143 8.61 -11.28 -2.96
N PHE A 144 8.27 -11.40 -4.24
CA PHE A 144 9.23 -11.23 -5.32
C PHE A 144 9.83 -9.82 -5.43
N HIS A 145 9.25 -8.84 -4.75
CA HIS A 145 9.87 -7.52 -4.62
C HIS A 145 11.14 -7.50 -3.76
N GLY A 146 11.53 -8.65 -3.19
CA GLY A 146 12.79 -8.85 -2.48
C GLY A 146 12.95 -8.05 -1.18
N SER A 147 14.20 -7.97 -0.66
CA SER A 147 14.54 -7.26 0.56
C SER A 147 13.64 -7.67 1.75
N LYS A 148 13.17 -6.73 2.55
CA LYS A 148 12.27 -6.98 3.69
C LYS A 148 10.96 -7.70 3.32
N ARG A 149 10.59 -7.75 2.03
CA ARG A 149 9.36 -8.40 1.56
C ARG A 149 9.50 -9.90 1.30
N SER A 150 10.71 -10.44 1.18
CA SER A 150 10.93 -11.87 0.92
C SER A 150 10.24 -12.77 1.95
N LYS A 151 10.16 -12.33 3.22
CA LYS A 151 9.50 -13.03 4.34
C LYS A 151 8.06 -12.56 4.61
N LEU A 152 7.41 -11.89 3.65
CA LEU A 152 6.08 -11.34 3.83
C LEU A 152 5.05 -12.45 4.11
N LYS A 153 4.36 -12.35 5.23
CA LYS A 153 3.23 -13.24 5.55
C LYS A 153 1.96 -12.78 4.86
N LYS A 154 1.07 -13.71 4.53
CA LYS A 154 -0.23 -13.42 3.90
C LYS A 154 -1.15 -12.61 4.82
N ILE A 155 -1.05 -12.88 6.13
CA ILE A 155 -1.77 -12.15 7.18
C ILE A 155 -0.75 -11.75 8.25
N GLU A 156 -0.80 -10.50 8.67
CA GLU A 156 0.04 -9.94 9.72
C GLU A 156 -0.85 -9.17 10.71
N MET A 157 -0.41 -9.02 11.95
CA MET A 157 -1.00 -8.07 12.90
C MET A 157 0.02 -6.97 13.19
N ILE A 158 -0.34 -5.73 12.92
CA ILE A 158 0.52 -4.56 13.08
C ILE A 158 -0.27 -3.45 13.78
N ASN A 159 0.22 -3.00 14.92
CA ASN A 159 -0.39 -1.91 15.70
C ASN A 159 -1.89 -2.15 16.00
N GLY A 160 -2.26 -3.38 16.34
CA GLY A 160 -3.63 -3.76 16.63
C GLY A 160 -4.55 -3.89 15.40
N LEU A 161 -4.04 -3.73 14.18
CA LEU A 161 -4.78 -3.91 12.94
C LEU A 161 -4.37 -5.21 12.24
N ILE A 162 -5.34 -5.91 11.67
CA ILE A 162 -5.08 -7.05 10.80
C ILE A 162 -4.70 -6.55 9.41
N LYS A 163 -3.54 -6.98 8.93
CA LYS A 163 -3.01 -6.61 7.61
C LYS A 163 -3.02 -7.80 6.69
N ILE A 164 -3.73 -7.67 5.58
CA ILE A 164 -3.91 -8.72 4.58
C ILE A 164 -3.05 -8.43 3.36
N ASN A 165 -2.18 -9.39 3.01
CA ASN A 165 -1.29 -9.37 1.85
C ASN A 165 -1.69 -10.49 0.88
N PRO A 166 -2.83 -10.43 0.20
CA PRO A 166 -3.37 -11.56 -0.55
C PRO A 166 -2.51 -11.96 -1.75
N LEU A 167 -1.70 -11.03 -2.26
CA LEU A 167 -0.79 -11.25 -3.38
C LEU A 167 0.64 -11.63 -2.94
N SER A 168 0.86 -11.91 -1.64
CA SER A 168 2.20 -12.13 -1.11
C SER A 168 2.98 -13.24 -1.82
N ASP A 169 2.31 -14.32 -2.24
CA ASP A 169 2.86 -15.49 -2.89
C ASP A 169 2.71 -15.52 -4.43
N TRP A 170 2.15 -14.44 -5.01
CA TRP A 170 2.06 -14.34 -6.46
C TRP A 170 3.44 -14.07 -7.09
N SER A 171 3.75 -14.79 -8.17
CA SER A 171 4.94 -14.55 -8.99
C SER A 171 4.75 -13.34 -9.94
N VAL A 172 5.85 -12.84 -10.48
CA VAL A 172 5.84 -11.80 -11.53
C VAL A 172 4.99 -12.25 -12.73
N ILE A 173 5.18 -13.50 -13.15
CA ILE A 173 4.44 -14.10 -14.28
C ILE A 173 2.94 -14.13 -13.99
N LYS A 174 2.55 -14.54 -12.79
CA LYS A 174 1.12 -14.58 -12.39
C LYS A 174 0.49 -13.19 -12.39
N ILE A 175 1.20 -12.16 -11.89
CA ILE A 175 0.74 -10.76 -11.94
C ILE A 175 0.53 -10.31 -13.39
N LYS A 176 1.55 -10.54 -14.25
CA LYS A 176 1.51 -10.13 -15.66
C LYS A 176 0.36 -10.81 -16.42
N ASN A 177 0.26 -12.14 -16.29
CA ASN A 177 -0.81 -12.89 -16.94
C ASN A 177 -2.20 -12.45 -16.46
N TYR A 178 -2.36 -12.18 -15.15
CA TYR A 178 -3.62 -11.68 -14.61
C TYR A 178 -3.98 -10.31 -15.19
N MET A 179 -3.02 -9.40 -15.34
CA MET A 179 -3.27 -8.09 -15.95
C MET A 179 -3.71 -8.22 -17.41
N ILE A 180 -3.05 -9.07 -18.19
CA ILE A 180 -3.37 -9.33 -19.60
C ILE A 180 -4.78 -9.96 -19.72
N SER A 181 -5.03 -11.06 -19.01
CA SER A 181 -6.28 -11.82 -19.10
C SER A 181 -7.52 -11.01 -18.66
N ASN A 182 -7.33 -9.97 -17.87
CA ASN A 182 -8.43 -9.10 -17.42
C ASN A 182 -8.40 -7.71 -18.07
N ASN A 183 -7.59 -7.51 -19.11
CA ASN A 183 -7.47 -6.23 -19.83
C ASN A 183 -7.26 -5.04 -18.86
N LEU A 184 -6.38 -5.22 -17.87
CA LEU A 184 -6.08 -4.17 -16.90
C LEU A 184 -5.05 -3.21 -17.49
N PRO A 185 -5.28 -1.90 -17.44
CA PRO A 185 -4.33 -0.94 -17.97
C PRO A 185 -3.05 -0.93 -17.14
N GLU A 186 -1.91 -0.83 -17.80
CA GLU A 186 -0.63 -0.57 -17.16
C GLU A 186 -0.51 0.89 -16.73
N HIS A 187 0.31 1.15 -15.71
CA HIS A 187 0.65 2.51 -15.34
C HIS A 187 1.52 3.14 -16.44
N PRO A 188 1.21 4.37 -16.92
CA PRO A 188 1.83 4.95 -18.13
C PRO A 188 3.36 4.90 -18.13
N ILE A 189 4.01 5.23 -17.03
CA ILE A 189 5.49 5.28 -16.97
C ILE A 189 6.17 3.91 -16.87
N VAL A 190 5.42 2.80 -16.83
CA VAL A 190 6.01 1.44 -16.88
C VAL A 190 6.73 1.23 -18.20
N ALA A 191 6.15 1.70 -19.32
CA ALA A 191 6.77 1.66 -20.64
C ALA A 191 8.08 2.47 -20.73
N GLU A 192 8.25 3.46 -19.84
CA GLU A 192 9.46 4.27 -19.73
C GLU A 192 10.56 3.64 -18.86
N GLY A 193 10.33 2.43 -18.33
CA GLY A 193 11.29 1.67 -17.51
C GLY A 193 11.09 1.77 -15.99
N TYR A 194 9.99 2.36 -15.50
CA TYR A 194 9.69 2.44 -14.07
C TYR A 194 8.89 1.22 -13.59
N LYS A 195 9.55 0.13 -13.18
CA LYS A 195 8.89 -1.10 -12.73
C LYS A 195 8.31 -1.02 -11.31
N SER A 196 8.77 -0.08 -10.47
CA SER A 196 8.25 0.15 -9.10
C SER A 196 8.05 1.63 -8.85
N ILE A 197 6.80 2.06 -8.74
CA ILE A 197 6.40 3.48 -8.74
C ILE A 197 5.98 3.93 -7.34
N GLY A 198 6.46 5.11 -6.93
CA GLY A 198 6.08 5.80 -5.71
C GLY A 198 6.11 7.31 -5.85
N CYS A 199 6.64 8.05 -4.86
CA CYS A 199 6.88 9.49 -5.02
C CYS A 199 7.91 9.73 -6.12
N GLN A 200 7.66 10.72 -6.97
CA GLN A 200 8.52 11.09 -8.10
C GLN A 200 9.99 11.30 -7.67
N PRO A 201 10.30 12.11 -6.64
CA PRO A 201 11.70 12.34 -6.26
C PRO A 201 12.39 11.14 -5.60
N CYS A 202 11.66 10.05 -5.31
CA CYS A 202 12.19 8.82 -4.72
C CYS A 202 12.09 7.63 -5.68
N THR A 203 11.93 7.87 -6.98
CA THR A 203 11.71 6.82 -7.97
C THR A 203 12.50 7.15 -9.23
N THR A 204 13.42 6.28 -9.60
CA THR A 204 14.18 6.30 -10.86
C THR A 204 13.83 5.10 -11.72
N LYS A 205 14.28 5.08 -12.96
CA LYS A 205 14.14 3.94 -13.86
C LYS A 205 14.83 2.72 -13.26
N THR A 206 14.24 1.56 -13.45
CA THR A 206 14.72 0.31 -12.91
C THR A 206 15.81 -0.26 -13.81
N LYS A 207 16.93 -0.75 -13.24
CA LYS A 207 18.02 -1.41 -13.97
C LYS A 207 17.87 -2.93 -13.87
N ASP A 208 18.33 -3.51 -12.78
CA ASP A 208 18.47 -4.96 -12.61
C ASP A 208 17.29 -5.60 -11.89
N SER A 209 16.88 -5.04 -10.75
CA SER A 209 15.77 -5.57 -9.97
C SER A 209 14.54 -4.66 -10.03
N ILE A 210 13.36 -5.21 -9.77
CA ILE A 210 12.08 -4.46 -9.86
C ILE A 210 12.08 -3.21 -8.97
N ARG A 211 12.85 -3.19 -7.89
CA ARG A 211 12.79 -2.12 -6.88
C ARG A 211 14.08 -1.31 -6.72
N ASP A 212 15.11 -1.56 -7.51
CA ASP A 212 16.37 -0.82 -7.44
C ASP A 212 16.23 0.67 -7.79
N GLY A 213 15.22 1.03 -8.55
CA GLY A 213 14.84 2.43 -8.78
C GLY A 213 14.14 3.12 -7.60
N ARG A 214 13.99 2.45 -6.42
CA ARG A 214 13.36 3.04 -5.24
C ARG A 214 14.39 3.44 -4.21
N TRP A 215 14.42 4.76 -3.91
CA TRP A 215 15.39 5.34 -2.96
C TRP A 215 16.84 5.00 -3.33
N SER A 216 17.17 5.02 -4.62
CA SER A 216 18.51 4.69 -5.16
C SER A 216 19.64 5.39 -4.43
N ASP A 217 19.40 6.62 -3.94
CA ASP A 217 20.40 7.47 -3.30
C ASP A 217 20.37 7.36 -1.77
N SER A 218 19.75 6.32 -1.20
CA SER A 218 19.68 6.13 0.24
C SER A 218 19.62 4.66 0.66
N LEU A 219 19.97 4.37 1.91
CA LEU A 219 19.88 3.04 2.52
C LEU A 219 18.43 2.58 2.78
N LYS A 220 17.44 3.37 2.39
CA LYS A 220 16.04 3.07 2.59
C LYS A 220 15.56 2.00 1.60
N SER A 221 14.95 0.93 2.11
CA SER A 221 14.43 -0.19 1.30
C SER A 221 12.91 -0.33 1.34
N GLU A 222 12.23 0.29 2.34
CA GLU A 222 10.79 0.17 2.51
C GLU A 222 10.15 1.48 3.00
N CYS A 223 8.88 1.67 2.69
CA CYS A 223 8.10 2.78 3.17
C CYS A 223 7.69 2.58 4.64
N GLY A 224 7.74 3.65 5.44
CA GLY A 224 7.40 3.63 6.88
C GLY A 224 5.98 3.13 7.20
N ILE A 225 5.04 3.20 6.27
CA ILE A 225 3.67 2.66 6.47
C ILE A 225 3.63 1.14 6.71
N HIS A 226 4.74 0.44 6.49
CA HIS A 226 4.85 -1.01 6.67
C HIS A 226 5.72 -1.41 7.85
N VAL A 227 6.18 -0.46 8.63
CA VAL A 227 7.03 -0.62 9.81
C VAL A 227 6.17 -0.58 11.08
N ASN A 228 6.57 -1.28 12.13
CA ASN A 228 5.90 -1.24 13.43
C ASN A 228 6.10 0.14 14.10
N GLU A 229 5.10 0.63 14.82
CA GLU A 229 5.19 1.89 15.56
C GLU A 229 6.35 1.93 16.58
N LYS A 230 6.66 0.79 17.19
CA LYS A 230 7.81 0.68 18.11
C LYS A 230 9.15 1.00 17.41
N GLU A 231 9.28 0.64 16.12
CA GLU A 231 10.45 0.99 15.30
C GLU A 231 10.35 2.42 14.78
N ASP A 232 9.14 2.89 14.48
CA ASP A 232 8.87 4.23 13.95
C ASP A 232 9.07 5.30 15.05
N ASN A 233 8.61 5.04 16.29
CA ASN A 233 8.77 5.93 17.43
C ASN A 233 10.24 6.09 17.91
N LYS A 234 11.14 5.17 17.56
CA LYS A 234 12.61 5.39 17.76
C LYS A 234 13.15 6.56 16.95
N TYR A 235 12.52 6.82 15.80
CA TYR A 235 12.94 7.87 14.89
C TYR A 235 12.11 9.16 15.02
N PHE A 236 10.90 9.07 15.57
CA PHE A 236 9.95 10.20 15.65
C PHE A 236 9.15 10.12 16.96
N PRO A 237 9.71 10.59 18.08
CA PRO A 237 8.93 10.82 19.29
C PRO A 237 7.78 11.79 18.94
N THR A 238 6.60 11.49 19.41
CA THR A 238 5.30 12.18 19.22
C THR A 238 5.41 13.62 18.70
N ILE A 239 4.95 13.81 17.45
CA ILE A 239 4.68 15.14 16.87
C ILE A 239 3.32 15.62 17.34
#